data_4baf7209d479e53ed932e25b84d24cca
#
_entry.id   4baf7209d479e53ed932e25b84d24cca
#
_cell.length_a   1.000
_cell.length_b   1.000
_cell.length_c   1.000
_cell.angle_alpha   90.00
_cell.angle_beta   90.00
_cell.angle_gamma   90.00
#
_symmetry.space_group_name_H-M   'P 1'
#
loop_
_entity.id
_entity.type
_entity.pdbx_description
1 polymer ?
#
loop_
_entity_poly.entity_id
_entity_poly.type
_entity_poly.pdbx_seq_one_letter_code
_entity_poly.pdbx_strand_id
1 'polypeptide(L)'
;LVSGANSFFILNKDTINKYAIPSKVLYPIVARFSYLNGVRHNQIKHKKIFERNDRSYLLSPNDEQLSCYESVREYIYSLSSNEISENKTFQKRPNWFEPNHGIDSVIPDAFLSYMIHRGPRLVINQSNINCTNSVHKVFFRDKSISHKNKIAISISLLSSYSQLSAEIVGRAYSSGVLKIEPTAGKSINILMDEKIIDPLYSLTNKIEELLDKEEHKEIRKLVDNVLIANGIIKESDCEKFSLGIDQLRSERYKGVKKYHE
;
A
#
# COMPACT_ATOMS: atom_id res chain seq x y z
N LEU A 1 -5.54 -9.91 2.59
CA LEU A 1 -5.46 -11.02 3.55
C LEU A 1 -5.86 -10.56 4.94
N VAL A 2 -6.72 -11.30 5.62
CA VAL A 2 -7.10 -11.10 7.03
C VAL A 2 -6.51 -12.24 7.84
N SER A 3 -5.43 -12.02 8.58
CA SER A 3 -4.78 -13.09 9.35
C SER A 3 -5.51 -13.44 10.65
N GLY A 4 -6.31 -12.53 11.19
CA GLY A 4 -6.95 -12.64 12.51
C GLY A 4 -6.04 -12.21 13.66
N ALA A 5 -4.72 -12.33 13.48
CA ALA A 5 -3.69 -11.88 14.43
C ALA A 5 -2.43 -11.45 13.65
N ASN A 6 -2.45 -10.25 13.07
CA ASN A 6 -1.33 -9.77 12.25
C ASN A 6 0.00 -9.72 13.04
N SER A 7 -0.05 -9.39 14.34
CA SER A 7 1.15 -9.38 15.19
C SER A 7 1.78 -10.76 15.38
N PHE A 8 0.99 -11.80 15.26
CA PHE A 8 1.42 -13.19 15.40
C PHE A 8 1.85 -13.79 14.06
N PHE A 9 1.02 -13.67 13.02
CA PHE A 9 1.28 -14.30 11.72
C PHE A 9 2.20 -13.53 10.77
N ILE A 10 2.34 -12.19 10.94
CA ILE A 10 3.24 -11.42 10.10
C ILE A 10 4.56 -11.21 10.84
N LEU A 11 5.57 -11.94 10.41
CA LEU A 11 6.86 -12.02 11.08
C LEU A 11 7.86 -10.97 10.56
N ASN A 12 8.74 -10.53 11.45
CA ASN A 12 9.93 -9.77 11.15
C ASN A 12 11.17 -10.68 11.23
N LYS A 13 12.33 -10.13 10.86
CA LYS A 13 13.60 -10.85 10.82
C LYS A 13 13.98 -11.47 12.18
N ASP A 14 13.84 -10.69 13.26
CA ASP A 14 14.21 -11.16 14.60
C ASP A 14 13.36 -12.34 15.06
N THR A 15 12.05 -12.29 14.81
CA THR A 15 11.14 -13.40 15.15
C THR A 15 11.48 -14.66 14.35
N ILE A 16 11.74 -14.51 13.03
CA ILE A 16 12.12 -15.64 12.16
C ILE A 16 13.41 -16.28 12.65
N ASN A 17 14.41 -15.48 12.97
CA ASN A 17 15.70 -15.96 13.46
C ASN A 17 15.58 -16.60 14.86
N LYS A 18 14.87 -15.94 15.79
CA LYS A 18 14.69 -16.41 17.17
C LYS A 18 14.09 -17.81 17.23
N TYR A 19 13.08 -18.06 16.39
CA TYR A 19 12.38 -19.36 16.37
C TYR A 19 12.88 -20.30 15.27
N ALA A 20 13.94 -19.92 14.54
CA ALA A 20 14.49 -20.69 13.42
C ALA A 20 13.40 -21.13 12.42
N ILE A 21 12.48 -20.22 12.06
CA ILE A 21 11.34 -20.52 11.17
C ILE A 21 11.85 -20.75 9.76
N PRO A 22 11.61 -21.92 9.15
CA PRO A 22 12.09 -22.25 7.81
C PRO A 22 11.36 -21.42 6.72
N SER A 23 12.08 -21.04 5.67
CA SER A 23 11.54 -20.24 4.58
C SER A 23 10.37 -20.90 3.84
N LYS A 24 10.26 -22.23 3.85
CA LYS A 24 9.19 -22.98 3.18
C LYS A 24 7.78 -22.69 3.70
N VAL A 25 7.65 -22.15 4.91
CA VAL A 25 6.36 -21.77 5.52
C VAL A 25 6.16 -20.25 5.56
N LEU A 26 7.07 -19.49 4.93
CA LEU A 26 7.08 -18.04 4.92
C LEU A 26 6.74 -17.50 3.53
N TYR A 27 5.73 -16.64 3.48
CA TYR A 27 5.28 -15.98 2.25
C TYR A 27 5.53 -14.47 2.36
N PRO A 28 6.27 -13.86 1.42
CA PRO A 28 6.48 -12.41 1.45
C PRO A 28 5.15 -11.67 1.35
N ILE A 29 4.98 -10.62 2.18
CA ILE A 29 3.73 -9.86 2.27
C ILE A 29 3.99 -8.38 2.58
N VAL A 30 3.18 -7.49 2.01
CA VAL A 30 3.12 -6.08 2.42
C VAL A 30 2.21 -5.97 3.64
N ALA A 31 2.81 -5.80 4.82
CA ALA A 31 2.07 -5.70 6.07
C ALA A 31 1.39 -4.34 6.27
N ARG A 32 2.06 -3.24 5.86
CA ARG A 32 1.57 -1.86 5.97
C ARG A 32 1.95 -1.06 4.74
N PHE A 33 1.07 -0.16 4.31
CA PHE A 33 1.35 0.72 3.18
C PHE A 33 2.54 1.67 3.45
N SER A 34 2.76 2.07 4.70
CA SER A 34 3.90 2.91 5.11
C SER A 34 5.27 2.28 4.87
N TYR A 35 5.34 0.97 4.68
CA TYR A 35 6.60 0.29 4.35
C TYR A 35 6.97 0.39 2.87
N LEU A 36 6.01 0.79 2.01
CA LEU A 36 6.21 0.92 0.59
C LEU A 36 6.77 2.30 0.24
N ASN A 37 7.94 2.34 -0.39
CA ASN A 37 8.55 3.57 -0.90
C ASN A 37 8.41 3.66 -2.42
N GLY A 38 8.22 4.91 -2.94
CA GLY A 38 8.13 5.15 -4.36
C GLY A 38 6.80 4.76 -4.99
N VAL A 39 6.80 4.57 -6.30
CA VAL A 39 5.63 4.24 -7.15
C VAL A 39 5.66 2.79 -7.64
N ARG A 40 6.71 2.04 -7.32
CA ARG A 40 6.89 0.62 -7.65
C ARG A 40 7.51 -0.13 -6.48
N HIS A 41 7.11 -1.37 -6.29
CA HIS A 41 7.65 -2.27 -5.26
C HIS A 41 8.18 -3.55 -5.90
N ASN A 42 9.47 -3.82 -5.75
CA ASN A 42 10.18 -4.98 -6.27
C ASN A 42 10.82 -5.80 -5.14
N GLN A 43 11.44 -6.91 -5.48
CA GLN A 43 12.08 -7.80 -4.51
C GLN A 43 13.21 -7.11 -3.73
N ILE A 44 13.98 -6.20 -4.36
CA ILE A 44 15.05 -5.46 -3.67
C ILE A 44 14.46 -4.56 -2.59
N LYS A 45 13.38 -3.82 -2.90
CA LYS A 45 12.67 -2.98 -1.91
C LYS A 45 12.05 -3.84 -0.80
N HIS A 46 11.50 -5.00 -1.13
CA HIS A 46 10.96 -5.92 -0.13
C HIS A 46 12.04 -6.44 0.82
N LYS A 47 13.22 -6.83 0.29
CA LYS A 47 14.37 -7.23 1.10
C LYS A 47 14.81 -6.14 2.06
N LYS A 48 14.83 -4.85 1.64
CA LYS A 48 15.14 -3.73 2.53
C LYS A 48 14.14 -3.58 3.69
N ILE A 49 12.85 -3.87 3.48
CA ILE A 49 11.85 -3.90 4.56
C ILE A 49 12.21 -4.97 5.59
N PHE A 50 12.54 -6.16 5.14
CA PHE A 50 12.98 -7.25 6.00
C PHE A 50 14.26 -6.93 6.78
N GLU A 51 15.25 -6.32 6.12
CA GLU A 51 16.53 -5.94 6.73
C GLU A 51 16.40 -4.86 7.80
N ARG A 52 15.38 -3.97 7.68
CA ARG A 52 15.03 -2.99 8.73
C ARG A 52 14.27 -3.61 9.90
N ASN A 53 14.08 -4.93 9.90
CA ASN A 53 13.30 -5.68 10.89
C ASN A 53 11.80 -5.32 10.89
N ASP A 54 11.29 -4.78 9.80
CA ASP A 54 9.85 -4.59 9.60
C ASP A 54 9.17 -5.93 9.33
N ARG A 55 7.90 -6.05 9.73
CA ARG A 55 7.08 -7.25 9.47
C ARG A 55 6.79 -7.39 7.98
N SER A 56 7.28 -8.46 7.35
CA SER A 56 7.27 -8.61 5.89
C SER A 56 7.06 -10.04 5.39
N TYR A 57 6.93 -11.01 6.29
CA TYR A 57 6.65 -12.39 5.93
C TYR A 57 5.43 -12.93 6.68
N LEU A 58 4.50 -13.51 5.94
CA LEU A 58 3.37 -14.25 6.48
C LEU A 58 3.81 -15.67 6.80
N LEU A 59 3.63 -16.10 8.03
CA LEU A 59 3.70 -17.49 8.44
C LEU A 59 2.38 -18.18 8.11
N SER A 60 2.41 -19.20 7.28
CA SER A 60 1.22 -19.98 6.89
C SER A 60 1.59 -21.43 6.56
N PRO A 61 1.91 -22.25 7.57
CA PRO A 61 2.17 -23.66 7.36
C PRO A 61 0.87 -24.41 7.06
N ASN A 62 0.94 -25.46 6.25
CA ASN A 62 -0.10 -26.48 6.16
C ASN A 62 0.12 -27.57 7.23
N ASP A 63 -0.78 -28.57 7.33
CA ASP A 63 -0.71 -29.64 8.32
C ASP A 63 0.58 -30.47 8.22
N GLU A 64 1.02 -30.80 7.00
CA GLU A 64 2.25 -31.54 6.77
C GLU A 64 3.48 -30.74 7.24
N GLN A 65 3.55 -29.47 6.88
CA GLN A 65 4.64 -28.58 7.29
C GLN A 65 4.66 -28.35 8.80
N LEU A 66 3.48 -28.22 9.43
CA LEU A 66 3.37 -28.13 10.89
C LEU A 66 3.86 -29.40 11.59
N SER A 67 3.61 -30.56 11.00
CA SER A 67 4.10 -31.86 11.51
C SER A 67 5.62 -32.01 11.33
N CYS A 68 6.16 -31.54 10.20
CA CYS A 68 7.58 -31.70 9.87
C CYS A 68 8.51 -30.73 10.62
N TYR A 69 8.05 -29.50 10.94
CA TYR A 69 8.90 -28.46 11.54
C TYR A 69 8.57 -28.22 13.00
N GLU A 70 9.40 -28.73 13.91
CA GLU A 70 9.23 -28.57 15.36
C GLU A 70 9.23 -27.09 15.78
N SER A 71 10.15 -26.29 15.25
CA SER A 71 10.23 -24.86 15.53
C SER A 71 8.97 -24.07 15.10
N VAL A 72 8.33 -24.49 14.01
CA VAL A 72 7.06 -23.91 13.57
C VAL A 72 5.94 -24.31 14.54
N ARG A 73 5.93 -25.56 14.97
CA ARG A 73 4.97 -26.10 15.95
C ARG A 73 5.07 -25.36 17.27
N GLU A 74 6.28 -25.22 17.80
CA GLU A 74 6.53 -24.47 19.05
C GLU A 74 6.03 -23.02 18.92
N TYR A 75 6.34 -22.35 17.81
CA TYR A 75 5.84 -20.98 17.59
C TYR A 75 4.32 -20.92 17.49
N ILE A 76 3.69 -21.75 16.69
CA ILE A 76 2.23 -21.76 16.49
C ILE A 76 1.50 -22.03 17.81
N TYR A 77 1.94 -23.03 18.58
CA TYR A 77 1.32 -23.38 19.86
C TYR A 77 1.78 -22.51 21.05
N SER A 78 2.59 -21.49 20.81
CA SER A 78 2.84 -20.43 21.81
C SER A 78 1.62 -19.53 22.02
N LEU A 79 0.65 -19.54 21.07
CA LEU A 79 -0.62 -18.85 21.24
C LEU A 79 -1.53 -19.64 22.20
N SER A 80 -2.13 -18.97 23.17
CA SER A 80 -2.96 -19.65 24.18
C SER A 80 -4.26 -20.20 23.59
N SER A 81 -4.77 -21.30 24.18
CA SER A 81 -6.03 -21.88 23.75
C SER A 81 -7.20 -20.91 23.83
N ASN A 82 -7.19 -19.97 24.79
CA ASN A 82 -8.20 -18.94 24.93
C ASN A 82 -8.16 -17.94 23.75
N GLU A 83 -6.96 -17.44 23.37
CA GLU A 83 -6.80 -16.57 22.22
C GLU A 83 -7.25 -17.22 20.92
N ILE A 84 -7.01 -18.52 20.77
CA ILE A 84 -7.45 -19.29 19.59
C ILE A 84 -8.98 -19.43 19.59
N SER A 85 -9.58 -19.82 20.71
CA SER A 85 -11.03 -20.08 20.80
C SER A 85 -11.88 -18.82 20.71
N GLU A 86 -11.39 -17.67 21.19
CA GLU A 86 -12.11 -16.39 21.16
C GLU A 86 -11.99 -15.68 19.80
N ASN A 87 -11.03 -16.07 18.96
CA ASN A 87 -10.78 -15.39 17.70
C ASN A 87 -11.74 -15.83 16.59
N LYS A 88 -12.76 -15.01 16.32
CA LYS A 88 -13.77 -15.27 15.28
C LYS A 88 -13.20 -15.49 13.88
N THR A 89 -12.00 -14.99 13.59
CA THR A 89 -11.35 -15.20 12.27
C THR A 89 -10.75 -16.62 12.22
N PHE A 90 -10.18 -17.09 13.30
CA PHE A 90 -9.63 -18.46 13.38
C PHE A 90 -10.73 -19.51 13.26
N GLN A 91 -11.85 -19.31 13.92
CA GLN A 91 -13.01 -20.21 13.87
C GLN A 91 -13.62 -20.38 12.47
N LYS A 92 -13.34 -19.45 11.54
CA LYS A 92 -13.85 -19.50 10.15
C LYS A 92 -12.95 -20.27 9.20
N ARG A 93 -11.80 -20.78 9.67
CA ARG A 93 -10.82 -21.48 8.84
C ARG A 93 -10.85 -22.97 9.13
N PRO A 94 -10.58 -23.81 8.12
CA PRO A 94 -10.34 -25.23 8.35
C PRO A 94 -9.20 -25.43 9.35
N ASN A 95 -8.07 -24.79 9.11
CA ASN A 95 -6.90 -24.75 9.99
C ASN A 95 -6.67 -23.31 10.46
N TRP A 96 -6.83 -23.04 11.75
CA TRP A 96 -6.70 -21.69 12.29
C TRP A 96 -5.30 -21.09 12.05
N PHE A 97 -4.26 -21.92 11.98
CA PHE A 97 -2.86 -21.56 11.79
C PHE A 97 -2.47 -21.34 10.32
N GLU A 98 -3.39 -21.54 9.37
CA GLU A 98 -3.16 -21.36 7.93
C GLU A 98 -3.88 -20.12 7.37
N PRO A 99 -3.33 -18.90 7.59
CA PRO A 99 -4.01 -17.66 7.17
C PRO A 99 -4.02 -17.42 5.64
N ASN A 100 -3.14 -18.08 4.88
CA ASN A 100 -3.06 -17.92 3.42
C ASN A 100 -3.94 -18.95 2.70
N HIS A 101 -5.25 -18.91 2.98
CA HIS A 101 -6.21 -19.84 2.42
C HIS A 101 -7.25 -19.13 1.53
N GLY A 102 -7.61 -19.75 0.39
CA GLY A 102 -8.72 -19.31 -0.46
C GLY A 102 -8.49 -17.99 -1.20
N ILE A 103 -9.57 -17.21 -1.34
CA ILE A 103 -9.66 -16.01 -2.20
C ILE A 103 -8.71 -14.88 -1.78
N ASP A 104 -8.29 -14.88 -0.52
CA ASP A 104 -7.35 -13.89 0.01
C ASP A 104 -5.92 -14.06 -0.54
N SER A 105 -5.61 -15.18 -1.18
CA SER A 105 -4.31 -15.45 -1.80
C SER A 105 -4.07 -14.70 -3.11
N VAL A 106 -5.12 -14.10 -3.72
CA VAL A 106 -4.99 -13.40 -5.01
C VAL A 106 -4.04 -12.21 -4.91
N ILE A 107 -3.01 -12.24 -5.75
CA ILE A 107 -1.96 -11.23 -5.79
C ILE A 107 -2.44 -10.02 -6.60
N PRO A 108 -2.35 -8.79 -6.06
CA PRO A 108 -2.79 -7.59 -6.75
C PRO A 108 -1.75 -7.09 -7.77
N ASP A 109 -2.21 -6.35 -8.77
CA ASP A 109 -1.35 -5.62 -9.72
C ASP A 109 -0.65 -4.42 -9.06
N ALA A 110 -1.29 -3.81 -8.06
CA ALA A 110 -0.77 -2.65 -7.33
C ALA A 110 -1.38 -2.54 -5.92
N PHE A 111 -0.78 -1.69 -5.12
CA PHE A 111 -1.21 -1.34 -3.77
C PHE A 111 -1.64 0.11 -3.71
N LEU A 112 -2.80 0.40 -3.11
CA LEU A 112 -3.27 1.76 -2.86
C LEU A 112 -3.35 2.01 -1.35
N SER A 113 -2.98 3.22 -0.93
CA SER A 113 -3.06 3.64 0.46
C SER A 113 -4.49 3.69 0.96
N TYR A 114 -4.71 3.26 2.22
CA TYR A 114 -6.03 3.19 2.85
C TYR A 114 -6.30 4.37 3.78
N MET A 115 -5.37 4.63 4.71
CA MET A 115 -5.42 5.77 5.62
C MET A 115 -4.20 6.64 5.37
N ILE A 116 -4.43 7.92 5.10
CA ILE A 116 -3.41 8.84 4.63
C ILE A 116 -3.50 10.20 5.32
N HIS A 117 -2.37 10.81 5.55
CA HIS A 117 -2.29 12.19 5.99
C HIS A 117 -2.12 13.16 4.81
N ARG A 118 -1.33 12.76 3.84
CA ARG A 118 -1.09 13.46 2.57
C ARG A 118 -1.83 12.75 1.44
N GLY A 119 -1.78 13.06 0.23
CA GLY A 119 -2.58 12.43 -0.82
C GLY A 119 -2.31 10.92 -1.05
N PRO A 120 -3.20 10.21 -1.73
CA PRO A 120 -3.06 8.80 -2.03
C PRO A 120 -1.87 8.53 -2.96
N ARG A 121 -1.32 7.34 -2.83
CA ARG A 121 -0.26 6.84 -3.70
C ARG A 121 -0.60 5.43 -4.16
N LEU A 122 -0.40 5.17 -5.43
CA LEU A 122 -0.50 3.85 -6.03
C LEU A 122 0.92 3.29 -6.21
N VAL A 123 1.16 2.07 -5.75
CA VAL A 123 2.47 1.40 -5.85
C VAL A 123 2.34 0.14 -6.67
N ILE A 124 2.98 0.09 -7.84
CA ILE A 124 2.91 -1.04 -8.75
C ILE A 124 3.67 -2.23 -8.17
N ASN A 125 3.01 -3.39 -8.12
CA ASN A 125 3.53 -4.62 -7.54
C ASN A 125 4.40 -5.37 -8.55
N GLN A 126 5.71 -5.13 -8.51
CA GLN A 126 6.70 -5.84 -9.33
C GLN A 126 7.29 -7.06 -8.62
N SER A 127 7.01 -7.25 -7.36
CA SER A 127 7.51 -8.37 -6.54
C SER A 127 6.58 -9.57 -6.52
N ASN A 128 5.40 -9.44 -7.12
CA ASN A 128 4.38 -10.50 -7.16
C ASN A 128 4.01 -11.03 -5.76
N ILE A 129 3.82 -10.13 -4.81
CA ILE A 129 3.49 -10.45 -3.41
C ILE A 129 2.09 -9.96 -3.04
N ASN A 130 1.56 -10.51 -1.97
CA ASN A 130 0.25 -10.14 -1.43
C ASN A 130 0.37 -9.02 -0.38
N CYS A 131 -0.76 -8.58 0.17
CA CYS A 131 -0.80 -7.61 1.27
C CYS A 131 -1.86 -7.97 2.30
N THR A 132 -1.74 -7.37 3.48
CA THR A 132 -2.76 -7.44 4.53
C THR A 132 -3.99 -6.58 4.19
N ASN A 133 -5.06 -6.70 4.97
CA ASN A 133 -6.29 -5.91 4.86
C ASN A 133 -6.12 -4.42 5.18
N SER A 134 -4.98 -4.00 5.69
CA SER A 134 -4.64 -2.57 5.92
C SER A 134 -4.15 -1.85 4.65
N VAL A 135 -4.05 -2.57 3.52
CA VAL A 135 -3.60 -2.07 2.23
C VAL A 135 -4.63 -2.46 1.17
N HIS A 136 -5.04 -1.51 0.35
CA HIS A 136 -5.95 -1.83 -0.75
C HIS A 136 -5.26 -2.57 -1.87
N LYS A 137 -5.85 -3.70 -2.30
CA LYS A 137 -5.49 -4.42 -3.52
C LYS A 137 -6.10 -3.71 -4.72
N VAL A 138 -5.28 -3.40 -5.71
CA VAL A 138 -5.73 -2.83 -6.99
C VAL A 138 -5.47 -3.84 -8.09
N PHE A 139 -6.50 -4.07 -8.92
CA PHE A 139 -6.47 -4.94 -10.09
C PHE A 139 -6.83 -4.10 -11.31
N PHE A 140 -5.95 -4.05 -12.29
CA PHE A 140 -6.28 -3.41 -13.57
C PHE A 140 -7.29 -4.28 -14.34
N ARG A 141 -8.33 -3.66 -14.86
CA ARG A 141 -9.35 -4.36 -15.66
C ARG A 141 -8.78 -4.89 -16.96
N ASP A 142 -8.04 -4.04 -17.66
CA ASP A 142 -7.29 -4.42 -18.84
C ASP A 142 -6.00 -5.14 -18.41
N LYS A 143 -5.95 -6.44 -18.70
CA LYS A 143 -4.78 -7.28 -18.39
C LYS A 143 -3.64 -7.11 -19.38
N SER A 144 -3.89 -6.49 -20.54
CA SER A 144 -2.89 -6.19 -21.57
C SER A 144 -2.12 -4.89 -21.30
N ILE A 145 -2.56 -4.09 -20.31
CA ILE A 145 -1.95 -2.81 -19.97
C ILE A 145 -0.44 -2.96 -19.69
N SER A 146 0.38 -2.22 -20.42
CA SER A 146 1.83 -2.31 -20.32
C SER A 146 2.35 -1.87 -18.94
N HIS A 147 3.52 -2.38 -18.57
CA HIS A 147 4.19 -1.96 -17.33
C HIS A 147 4.44 -0.43 -17.30
N LYS A 148 4.84 0.16 -18.43
CA LYS A 148 5.02 1.60 -18.57
C LYS A 148 3.74 2.36 -18.25
N ASN A 149 2.61 1.94 -18.80
CA ASN A 149 1.31 2.57 -18.55
C ASN A 149 0.89 2.46 -17.08
N LYS A 150 1.11 1.31 -16.44
CA LYS A 150 0.84 1.15 -15.00
C LYS A 150 1.64 2.17 -14.16
N ILE A 151 2.92 2.38 -14.46
CA ILE A 151 3.75 3.39 -13.79
C ILE A 151 3.26 4.82 -14.08
N ALA A 152 2.94 5.13 -15.34
CA ALA A 152 2.41 6.44 -15.71
C ALA A 152 1.11 6.77 -14.96
N ILE A 153 0.18 5.80 -14.83
CA ILE A 153 -1.03 5.93 -14.00
C ILE A 153 -0.68 6.22 -12.54
N SER A 154 0.29 5.48 -11.99
CA SER A 154 0.74 5.70 -10.62
C SER A 154 1.30 7.10 -10.40
N ILE A 155 2.05 7.64 -11.36
CA ILE A 155 2.61 8.99 -11.30
C ILE A 155 1.51 10.04 -11.53
N SER A 156 0.60 9.85 -12.49
CA SER A 156 -0.52 10.76 -12.73
C SER A 156 -1.43 10.92 -11.51
N LEU A 157 -1.60 9.90 -10.69
CA LEU A 157 -2.31 9.98 -9.41
C LEU A 157 -1.69 11.03 -8.45
N LEU A 158 -0.42 11.38 -8.61
CA LEU A 158 0.27 12.36 -7.78
C LEU A 158 0.06 13.82 -8.25
N SER A 159 -0.65 14.07 -9.36
CA SER A 159 -1.02 15.40 -9.85
C SER A 159 -1.95 16.13 -8.87
N SER A 160 -1.97 17.47 -8.94
CA SER A 160 -2.90 18.27 -8.14
C SER A 160 -4.36 17.92 -8.41
N TYR A 161 -4.74 17.62 -9.65
CA TYR A 161 -6.09 17.18 -10.01
C TYR A 161 -6.52 15.90 -9.28
N SER A 162 -5.69 14.86 -9.36
CA SER A 162 -6.01 13.56 -8.74
C SER A 162 -5.97 13.63 -7.22
N GLN A 163 -5.04 14.43 -6.67
CA GLN A 163 -4.94 14.65 -5.22
C GLN A 163 -6.16 15.40 -4.67
N LEU A 164 -6.65 16.42 -5.39
CA LEU A 164 -7.89 17.11 -5.03
C LEU A 164 -9.10 16.16 -5.12
N SER A 165 -9.20 15.39 -6.21
CA SER A 165 -10.25 14.36 -6.36
C SER A 165 -10.28 13.41 -5.15
N ALA A 166 -9.11 12.98 -4.67
CA ALA A 166 -9.02 12.10 -3.52
C ALA A 166 -9.45 12.76 -2.20
N GLU A 167 -9.12 14.05 -1.98
CA GLU A 167 -9.60 14.80 -0.81
C GLU A 167 -11.13 14.94 -0.81
N ILE A 168 -11.75 15.09 -2.00
CA ILE A 168 -13.21 15.23 -2.14
C ILE A 168 -13.93 13.91 -1.88
N VAL A 169 -13.42 12.78 -2.39
CA VAL A 169 -14.12 11.48 -2.27
C VAL A 169 -13.75 10.72 -0.99
N GLY A 170 -12.64 11.06 -0.36
CA GLY A 170 -12.18 10.44 0.87
C GLY A 170 -13.00 10.90 2.08
N ARG A 171 -12.95 10.11 3.15
CA ARG A 171 -13.63 10.44 4.41
C ARG A 171 -12.64 10.97 5.44
N ALA A 172 -12.82 12.20 5.87
CA ALA A 172 -12.02 12.82 6.93
C ALA A 172 -12.34 12.21 8.31
N TYR A 173 -11.29 12.02 9.12
CA TYR A 173 -11.37 11.60 10.52
C TYR A 173 -10.82 12.68 11.44
N SER A 174 -11.27 12.68 12.70
CA SER A 174 -10.92 13.68 13.73
C SER A 174 -9.42 13.82 14.00
N SER A 175 -8.61 12.82 13.61
CA SER A 175 -7.13 12.83 13.72
C SER A 175 -6.43 13.51 12.53
N GLY A 176 -7.16 14.15 11.62
CA GLY A 176 -6.62 14.70 10.39
C GLY A 176 -6.29 13.64 9.31
N VAL A 177 -6.63 12.37 9.54
CA VAL A 177 -6.46 11.30 8.57
C VAL A 177 -7.57 11.33 7.52
N LEU A 178 -7.22 11.14 6.26
CA LEU A 178 -8.15 10.87 5.18
C LEU A 178 -8.22 9.35 4.96
N LYS A 179 -9.42 8.77 5.09
CA LYS A 179 -9.67 7.37 4.80
C LYS A 179 -10.20 7.24 3.38
N ILE A 180 -9.51 6.46 2.57
CA ILE A 180 -9.95 6.08 1.22
C ILE A 180 -10.62 4.71 1.30
N GLU A 181 -11.94 4.68 1.34
CA GLU A 181 -12.67 3.41 1.31
C GLU A 181 -12.64 2.79 -0.11
N PRO A 182 -12.91 1.48 -0.30
CA PRO A 182 -12.81 0.84 -1.61
C PRO A 182 -13.65 1.52 -2.70
N THR A 183 -14.84 2.00 -2.36
CA THR A 183 -15.72 2.76 -3.27
C THR A 183 -15.14 4.12 -3.61
N ALA A 184 -14.64 4.85 -2.62
CA ALA A 184 -13.96 6.13 -2.81
C ALA A 184 -12.69 5.96 -3.67
N GLY A 185 -11.90 4.93 -3.43
CA GLY A 185 -10.71 4.63 -4.24
C GLY A 185 -11.02 4.42 -5.72
N LYS A 186 -12.17 3.83 -6.04
CA LYS A 186 -12.65 3.66 -7.43
C LYS A 186 -13.14 4.97 -8.06
N SER A 187 -13.46 5.96 -7.25
CA SER A 187 -13.99 7.27 -7.69
C SER A 187 -12.90 8.35 -7.78
N ILE A 188 -11.65 8.04 -7.44
CA ILE A 188 -10.54 8.97 -7.65
C ILE A 188 -10.31 9.12 -9.15
N ASN A 189 -10.38 10.36 -9.63
CA ASN A 189 -10.13 10.66 -11.03
C ASN A 189 -8.63 10.75 -11.30
N ILE A 190 -8.17 10.14 -12.41
CA ILE A 190 -6.79 10.16 -12.88
C ILE A 190 -6.80 10.61 -14.34
N LEU A 191 -5.97 11.60 -14.67
CA LEU A 191 -5.81 12.06 -16.05
C LEU A 191 -4.82 11.17 -16.79
N MET A 192 -5.25 10.60 -17.91
CA MET A 192 -4.40 9.77 -18.77
C MET A 192 -4.67 10.09 -20.26
N ASP A 193 -3.59 10.15 -21.02
CA ASP A 193 -3.59 10.32 -22.47
C ASP A 193 -2.30 9.69 -23.00
N GLU A 194 -2.30 9.17 -24.23
CA GLU A 194 -1.12 8.51 -24.81
C GLU A 194 0.12 9.40 -24.83
N LYS A 195 -0.05 10.71 -25.10
CA LYS A 195 1.05 11.70 -25.17
C LYS A 195 1.73 11.99 -23.84
N ILE A 196 1.11 11.69 -22.69
CA ILE A 196 1.73 11.89 -21.37
C ILE A 196 2.37 10.63 -20.79
N ILE A 197 2.16 9.45 -21.39
CA ILE A 197 2.67 8.18 -20.85
C ILE A 197 4.21 8.23 -20.75
N ASP A 198 4.91 8.55 -21.83
CA ASP A 198 6.38 8.59 -21.88
C ASP A 198 6.95 9.71 -21.01
N PRO A 199 6.45 10.95 -21.05
CA PRO A 199 6.88 12.00 -20.15
C PRO A 199 6.70 11.64 -18.66
N LEU A 200 5.54 11.10 -18.25
CA LEU A 200 5.33 10.66 -16.87
C LEU A 200 6.24 9.51 -16.48
N TYR A 201 6.38 8.51 -17.35
CA TYR A 201 7.26 7.38 -17.07
C TYR A 201 8.72 7.80 -16.89
N SER A 202 9.20 8.77 -17.65
CA SER A 202 10.57 9.32 -17.53
C SER A 202 10.85 9.93 -16.15
N LEU A 203 9.82 10.43 -15.46
CA LEU A 203 9.94 10.99 -14.12
C LEU A 203 10.09 9.94 -13.01
N THR A 204 9.97 8.63 -13.31
CA THR A 204 9.88 7.57 -12.29
C THR A 204 10.96 7.67 -11.21
N ASN A 205 12.22 7.76 -11.59
CA ASN A 205 13.34 7.79 -10.64
C ASN A 205 13.34 9.09 -9.83
N LYS A 206 13.03 10.23 -10.45
CA LYS A 206 12.95 11.52 -9.76
C LYS A 206 11.80 11.55 -8.75
N ILE A 207 10.64 11.01 -9.13
CA ILE A 207 9.48 10.88 -8.22
C ILE A 207 9.81 9.96 -7.04
N GLU A 208 10.51 8.84 -7.26
CA GLU A 208 10.92 7.95 -6.16
C GLU A 208 11.88 8.65 -5.19
N GLU A 209 12.85 9.41 -5.70
CA GLU A 209 13.77 10.21 -4.88
C GLU A 209 13.01 11.25 -4.03
N LEU A 210 12.07 11.97 -4.64
CA LEU A 210 11.29 13.00 -3.94
C LEU A 210 10.31 12.40 -2.93
N LEU A 211 9.75 11.21 -3.20
CA LEU A 211 8.92 10.49 -2.24
C LEU A 211 9.72 10.03 -1.01
N ASP A 212 10.99 9.62 -1.21
CA ASP A 212 11.88 9.26 -0.09
C ASP A 212 12.25 10.49 0.78
N LYS A 213 12.26 11.71 0.18
CA LYS A 213 12.47 12.99 0.86
C LYS A 213 11.19 13.65 1.37
N GLU A 214 10.03 13.04 1.13
CA GLU A 214 8.69 13.57 1.44
C GLU A 214 8.36 14.92 0.79
N GLU A 215 8.98 15.24 -0.35
CA GLU A 215 8.85 16.50 -1.10
C GLU A 215 7.56 16.54 -1.95
N HIS A 216 6.40 16.40 -1.29
CA HIS A 216 5.11 16.22 -1.97
C HIS A 216 4.67 17.41 -2.84
N LYS A 217 5.03 18.64 -2.47
CA LYS A 217 4.70 19.84 -3.26
C LYS A 217 5.48 19.83 -4.60
N GLU A 218 6.77 19.48 -4.55
CA GLU A 218 7.60 19.36 -5.73
C GLU A 218 7.15 18.24 -6.65
N ILE A 219 6.76 17.09 -6.09
CA ILE A 219 6.17 15.98 -6.85
C ILE A 219 4.94 16.45 -7.64
N ARG A 220 3.99 17.11 -6.99
CA ARG A 220 2.79 17.64 -7.67
C ARG A 220 3.17 18.55 -8.81
N LYS A 221 4.06 19.52 -8.55
CA LYS A 221 4.52 20.50 -9.57
C LYS A 221 5.14 19.80 -10.77
N LEU A 222 5.99 18.79 -10.57
CA LEU A 222 6.61 18.04 -11.68
C LEU A 222 5.57 17.31 -12.52
N VAL A 223 4.60 16.65 -11.88
CA VAL A 223 3.54 15.94 -12.60
C VAL A 223 2.62 16.92 -13.32
N ASP A 224 2.20 18.00 -12.67
CA ASP A 224 1.35 19.03 -13.25
C ASP A 224 2.03 19.70 -14.47
N ASN A 225 3.34 19.96 -14.41
CA ASN A 225 4.11 20.50 -15.54
C ASN A 225 4.05 19.59 -16.78
N VAL A 226 4.09 18.26 -16.59
CA VAL A 226 3.91 17.31 -17.71
C VAL A 226 2.49 17.43 -18.30
N LEU A 227 1.48 17.51 -17.45
CA LEU A 227 0.09 17.65 -17.91
C LEU A 227 -0.15 18.97 -18.65
N ILE A 228 0.42 20.09 -18.15
CA ILE A 228 0.34 21.41 -18.77
C ILE A 228 1.08 21.41 -20.13
N ALA A 229 2.32 20.96 -20.18
CA ALA A 229 3.14 20.94 -21.38
C ALA A 229 2.53 20.12 -22.53
N ASN A 230 1.68 19.12 -22.19
CA ASN A 230 0.99 18.30 -23.17
C ASN A 230 -0.48 18.75 -23.40
N GLY A 231 -0.89 19.90 -22.87
CA GLY A 231 -2.22 20.47 -23.09
C GLY A 231 -3.37 19.68 -22.47
N ILE A 232 -3.10 18.89 -21.42
CA ILE A 232 -4.14 18.10 -20.70
C ILE A 232 -4.91 19.00 -19.72
N ILE A 233 -4.22 19.91 -19.05
CA ILE A 233 -4.78 20.90 -18.12
C ILE A 233 -4.11 22.27 -18.33
N LYS A 234 -4.71 23.34 -17.83
CA LYS A 234 -4.15 24.68 -17.82
C LYS A 234 -3.42 24.95 -16.49
N GLU A 235 -2.42 25.80 -16.53
CA GLU A 235 -1.68 26.23 -15.35
C GLU A 235 -2.63 26.85 -14.29
N SER A 236 -3.55 27.72 -14.73
CA SER A 236 -4.57 28.33 -13.86
C SER A 236 -5.48 27.31 -13.15
N ASP A 237 -5.66 26.11 -13.71
CA ASP A 237 -6.45 25.04 -13.09
C ASP A 237 -5.62 24.32 -12.02
N CYS A 238 -4.31 24.11 -12.25
CA CYS A 238 -3.40 23.54 -11.25
C CYS A 238 -3.30 24.40 -10.00
N GLU A 239 -3.27 25.73 -10.15
CA GLU A 239 -3.30 26.68 -9.03
C GLU A 239 -4.58 26.50 -8.18
N LYS A 240 -5.75 26.46 -8.86
CA LYS A 240 -7.04 26.23 -8.16
C LYS A 240 -7.10 24.87 -7.46
N PHE A 241 -6.59 23.81 -8.11
CA PHE A 241 -6.54 22.48 -7.50
C PHE A 241 -5.64 22.46 -6.26
N SER A 242 -4.48 23.11 -6.33
CA SER A 242 -3.56 23.24 -5.20
C SER A 242 -4.18 24.00 -4.02
N LEU A 243 -4.85 25.13 -4.30
CA LEU A 243 -5.59 25.87 -3.28
C LEU A 243 -6.71 25.05 -2.64
N GLY A 244 -7.47 24.30 -3.46
CA GLY A 244 -8.52 23.39 -2.96
C GLY A 244 -7.97 22.29 -2.08
N ILE A 245 -6.83 21.69 -2.42
CA ILE A 245 -6.14 20.69 -1.58
C ILE A 245 -5.76 21.31 -0.24
N ASP A 246 -5.12 22.48 -0.25
CA ASP A 246 -4.63 23.12 0.98
C ASP A 246 -5.81 23.54 1.88
N GLN A 247 -6.91 24.01 1.31
CA GLN A 247 -8.13 24.33 2.06
C GLN A 247 -8.72 23.07 2.72
N LEU A 248 -8.99 22.01 1.96
CA LEU A 248 -9.58 20.78 2.48
C LEU A 248 -8.69 20.11 3.54
N ARG A 249 -7.36 20.14 3.35
CA ARG A 249 -6.41 19.65 4.34
C ARG A 249 -6.41 20.51 5.60
N SER A 250 -6.39 21.82 5.47
CA SER A 250 -6.50 22.74 6.61
C SER A 250 -7.75 22.47 7.43
N GLU A 251 -8.91 22.31 6.78
CA GLU A 251 -10.17 21.97 7.46
C GLU A 251 -10.09 20.62 8.19
N ARG A 252 -9.51 19.62 7.56
CA ARG A 252 -9.32 18.28 8.13
C ARG A 252 -8.40 18.26 9.36
N TYR A 253 -7.44 19.20 9.44
CA TYR A 253 -6.52 19.34 10.57
C TYR A 253 -6.99 20.31 11.65
N LYS A 254 -8.14 21.02 11.48
CA LYS A 254 -8.69 21.87 12.53
C LYS A 254 -8.94 21.07 13.81
N GLY A 255 -8.32 21.48 14.92
CA GLY A 255 -8.46 20.83 16.23
C GLY A 255 -7.49 19.64 16.47
N VAL A 256 -6.63 19.31 15.55
CA VAL A 256 -5.60 18.28 15.75
C VAL A 256 -4.36 18.92 16.40
N LYS A 257 -4.07 18.58 17.67
CA LYS A 257 -3.00 19.20 18.50
C LYS A 257 -1.56 18.97 18.00
N LYS A 258 -1.32 18.26 16.89
CA LYS A 258 0.01 17.96 16.35
C LYS A 258 -0.03 17.88 14.83
N TYR A 259 0.10 18.99 14.17
CA TYR A 259 0.70 19.05 12.82
C TYR A 259 1.09 20.52 12.60
N HIS A 260 2.30 20.86 13.07
CA HIS A 260 3.03 21.98 12.49
C HIS A 260 3.86 21.38 11.33
N GLU A 261 3.71 21.99 10.15
CA GLU A 261 4.41 21.66 8.90
C GLU A 261 5.93 21.72 9.06
#